data_9760746b14e2cab2a27ee6e8a16b37e7
#
_entry.id   9760746b14e2cab2a27ee6e8a16b37e7
#
_cell.length_a   1.000
_cell.length_b   1.000
_cell.length_c   1.000
_cell.angle_alpha   90.00
_cell.angle_beta   90.00
_cell.angle_gamma   90.00
#
_symmetry.space_group_name_H-M   'P 1'
#
loop_
_entity.id
_entity.type
_entity.pdbx_description
1 polymer ?
#
loop_
_entity_poly.entity_id
_entity_poly.type
_entity_poly.pdbx_seq_one_letter_code
_entity_poly.pdbx_strand_id
1 'polypeptide(L)'
;MTQRASEIWVYLSASPLLWLTLTLLTYQGAFLLYQRCGAHPLANPVLVSVAVLVGLLTLTGTPYRTYFDGAQFVHFLLGPATVALAIPLYAQFGRLKRMLLPLLTALVIGSFTAALSAVAVAALLGADRATQMSLAPKSVTTPIAMGIAERIGGLPSLTAVLVIATGILGAIGARYVFALFKIRDDAARGFAMGLASHGIGTARAFQESEQTGAFAALAMGLNGLVTAALLPPVIGWLAH
;
A
#
# COMPACT_ATOMS: atom_id res chain seq x y z
N MET A 1 -4.26 18.07 33.16
CA MET A 1 -3.27 17.00 33.42
C MET A 1 -2.15 17.59 34.24
N THR A 2 -1.70 16.91 35.28
CA THR A 2 -0.69 17.43 36.21
C THR A 2 0.65 17.60 35.48
N GLN A 3 1.41 18.63 35.86
CA GLN A 3 2.73 18.98 35.33
C GLN A 3 3.68 17.75 35.25
N ARG A 4 3.61 16.85 36.24
CA ARG A 4 4.32 15.56 36.25
C ARG A 4 3.96 14.63 35.08
N ALA A 5 2.70 14.60 34.63
CA ALA A 5 2.30 13.73 33.53
C ALA A 5 2.86 14.24 32.19
N SER A 6 2.96 15.56 32.01
CA SER A 6 3.58 16.14 30.82
C SER A 6 5.09 15.93 30.77
N GLU A 7 5.79 16.00 31.92
CA GLU A 7 7.22 15.74 32.01
C GLU A 7 7.55 14.25 31.71
N ILE A 8 6.76 13.34 32.26
CA ILE A 8 6.88 11.89 31.97
C ILE A 8 6.63 11.62 30.48
N TRP A 9 5.62 12.28 29.88
CA TRP A 9 5.32 12.12 28.48
C TRP A 9 6.47 12.61 27.57
N VAL A 10 7.03 13.79 27.85
CA VAL A 10 8.20 14.33 27.13
C VAL A 10 9.37 13.38 27.17
N TYR A 11 9.66 12.80 28.32
CA TYR A 11 10.75 11.82 28.47
C TYR A 11 10.48 10.53 27.70
N LEU A 12 9.29 9.96 27.82
CA LEU A 12 8.89 8.73 27.14
C LEU A 12 8.82 8.91 25.62
N SER A 13 8.25 10.04 25.16
CA SER A 13 8.09 10.30 23.72
C SER A 13 9.43 10.50 22.97
N ALA A 14 10.50 10.82 23.70
CA ALA A 14 11.85 10.86 23.14
C ALA A 14 12.46 9.45 22.92
N SER A 15 11.83 8.39 23.47
CA SER A 15 12.34 7.03 23.34
C SER A 15 11.84 6.36 22.03
N PRO A 16 12.75 5.93 21.12
CA PRO A 16 12.36 5.16 19.94
C PRO A 16 11.60 3.87 20.26
N LEU A 17 11.90 3.21 21.40
CA LEU A 17 11.23 1.99 21.83
C LEU A 17 9.73 2.20 22.12
N LEU A 18 9.34 3.37 22.62
CA LEU A 18 7.94 3.68 22.83
C LEU A 18 7.17 3.62 21.51
N TRP A 19 7.65 4.29 20.48
CA TRP A 19 6.98 4.38 19.20
C TRP A 19 6.98 3.06 18.43
N LEU A 20 8.06 2.29 18.51
CA LEU A 20 8.10 0.93 17.99
C LEU A 20 7.02 0.07 18.68
N THR A 21 7.00 0.07 20.00
CA THR A 21 6.06 -0.73 20.81
C THR A 21 4.61 -0.31 20.53
N LEU A 22 4.33 1.00 20.52
CA LEU A 22 2.99 1.51 20.20
C LEU A 22 2.54 1.12 18.79
N THR A 23 3.43 1.18 17.81
CA THR A 23 3.10 0.76 16.43
C THR A 23 2.70 -0.72 16.40
N LEU A 24 3.49 -1.59 17.02
CA LEU A 24 3.24 -3.02 17.05
C LEU A 24 1.96 -3.37 17.82
N LEU A 25 1.77 -2.77 19.01
CA LEU A 25 0.58 -3.01 19.83
C LEU A 25 -0.69 -2.48 19.17
N THR A 26 -0.62 -1.31 18.53
CA THR A 26 -1.75 -0.73 17.79
C THR A 26 -2.14 -1.64 16.63
N TYR A 27 -1.16 -2.13 15.87
CA TYR A 27 -1.44 -3.06 14.77
C TYR A 27 -2.03 -4.38 15.29
N GLN A 28 -1.46 -4.95 16.35
CA GLN A 28 -1.97 -6.19 16.94
C GLN A 28 -3.39 -6.02 17.47
N GLY A 29 -3.68 -4.91 18.15
CA GLY A 29 -5.03 -4.57 18.62
C GLY A 29 -6.02 -4.40 17.46
N ALA A 30 -5.63 -3.70 16.41
CA ALA A 30 -6.42 -3.54 15.19
C ALA A 30 -6.68 -4.89 14.49
N PHE A 31 -5.69 -5.78 14.47
CA PHE A 31 -5.84 -7.12 13.89
C PHE A 31 -6.80 -7.99 14.72
N LEU A 32 -6.71 -7.95 16.03
CA LEU A 32 -7.67 -8.64 16.91
C LEU A 32 -9.10 -8.10 16.74
N LEU A 33 -9.25 -6.78 16.61
CA LEU A 33 -10.54 -6.16 16.30
C LEU A 33 -11.10 -6.66 14.96
N TYR A 34 -10.25 -6.68 13.93
CA TYR A 34 -10.61 -7.20 12.61
C TYR A 34 -11.12 -8.65 12.67
N GLN A 35 -10.42 -9.52 13.42
CA GLN A 35 -10.84 -10.90 13.62
C GLN A 35 -12.20 -10.99 14.35
N ARG A 36 -12.40 -10.20 15.42
CA ARG A 36 -13.67 -10.15 16.17
C ARG A 36 -14.84 -9.63 15.33
N CYS A 37 -14.56 -8.72 14.39
CA CYS A 37 -15.56 -8.22 13.46
C CYS A 37 -15.81 -9.16 12.26
N GLY A 38 -15.43 -10.43 12.34
CA GLY A 38 -15.66 -11.40 11.27
C GLY A 38 -14.90 -11.06 9.98
N ALA A 39 -13.70 -10.51 10.11
CA ALA A 39 -12.87 -10.04 8.99
C ALA A 39 -13.58 -8.98 8.12
N HIS A 40 -14.37 -8.11 8.76
CA HIS A 40 -15.09 -7.06 8.05
C HIS A 40 -14.14 -6.07 7.39
N PRO A 41 -14.28 -5.72 6.10
CA PRO A 41 -13.33 -4.88 5.37
C PRO A 41 -13.10 -3.49 5.98
N LEU A 42 -14.12 -2.87 6.59
CA LEU A 42 -13.99 -1.56 7.25
C LEU A 42 -13.16 -1.61 8.54
N ALA A 43 -13.01 -2.79 9.16
CA ALA A 43 -12.11 -2.99 10.28
C ALA A 43 -10.67 -3.32 9.82
N ASN A 44 -10.29 -2.95 8.59
CA ASN A 44 -8.95 -3.20 8.04
C ASN A 44 -7.86 -2.80 9.05
N PRO A 45 -6.93 -3.71 9.43
CA PRO A 45 -5.96 -3.44 10.49
C PRO A 45 -5.04 -2.25 10.18
N VAL A 46 -4.69 -2.04 8.90
CA VAL A 46 -3.86 -0.90 8.50
C VAL A 46 -4.63 0.41 8.68
N LEU A 47 -5.88 0.46 8.21
CA LEU A 47 -6.73 1.64 8.37
C LEU A 47 -6.90 2.02 9.83
N VAL A 48 -7.27 1.05 10.68
CA VAL A 48 -7.48 1.27 12.12
C VAL A 48 -6.19 1.72 12.79
N SER A 49 -5.05 1.07 12.49
CA SER A 49 -3.76 1.42 13.08
C SER A 49 -3.32 2.82 12.69
N VAL A 50 -3.46 3.19 11.41
CA VAL A 50 -3.13 4.54 10.94
C VAL A 50 -4.01 5.58 11.64
N ALA A 51 -5.33 5.34 11.73
CA ALA A 51 -6.24 6.26 12.38
C ALA A 51 -5.90 6.46 13.88
N VAL A 52 -5.59 5.38 14.60
CA VAL A 52 -5.20 5.45 16.03
C VAL A 52 -3.88 6.17 16.21
N LEU A 53 -2.85 5.85 15.41
CA LEU A 53 -1.54 6.48 15.52
C LEU A 53 -1.58 7.96 15.13
N VAL A 54 -2.27 8.32 14.06
CA VAL A 54 -2.47 9.73 13.67
C VAL A 54 -3.24 10.48 14.76
N GLY A 55 -4.31 9.89 15.30
CA GLY A 55 -5.05 10.47 16.42
C GLY A 55 -4.16 10.68 17.65
N LEU A 56 -3.33 9.71 18.01
CA LEU A 56 -2.39 9.82 19.13
C LEU A 56 -1.38 10.94 18.90
N LEU A 57 -0.74 11.00 17.73
CA LEU A 57 0.25 12.02 17.40
C LEU A 57 -0.35 13.43 17.41
N THR A 58 -1.55 13.59 16.87
CA THR A 58 -2.25 14.89 16.86
C THR A 58 -2.68 15.34 18.25
N LEU A 59 -3.24 14.43 19.07
CA LEU A 59 -3.66 14.74 20.43
C LEU A 59 -2.50 15.06 21.37
N THR A 60 -1.35 14.43 21.17
CA THR A 60 -0.15 14.65 21.98
C THR A 60 0.75 15.75 21.45
N GLY A 61 0.46 16.28 20.25
CA GLY A 61 1.31 17.27 19.59
C GLY A 61 2.70 16.73 19.20
N THR A 62 2.84 15.41 19.09
CA THR A 62 4.13 14.77 18.78
C THR A 62 4.47 14.91 17.29
N PRO A 63 5.64 15.46 16.92
CA PRO A 63 6.06 15.54 15.54
C PRO A 63 6.23 14.15 14.90
N TYR A 64 5.84 14.03 13.63
CA TYR A 64 5.99 12.76 12.88
C TYR A 64 7.43 12.23 12.90
N ARG A 65 8.42 13.11 12.86
CA ARG A 65 9.85 12.71 12.90
C ARG A 65 10.20 11.95 14.17
N THR A 66 9.75 12.42 15.32
CA THR A 66 9.94 11.77 16.62
C THR A 66 9.30 10.37 16.66
N TYR A 67 8.10 10.25 16.11
CA TYR A 67 7.45 8.94 15.92
C TYR A 67 8.26 8.04 15.00
N PHE A 68 8.71 8.56 13.86
CA PHE A 68 9.40 7.77 12.84
C PHE A 68 10.76 7.25 13.30
N ASP A 69 11.45 7.94 14.21
CA ASP A 69 12.71 7.48 14.80
C ASP A 69 12.58 6.11 15.49
N GLY A 70 11.39 5.79 16.02
CA GLY A 70 11.08 4.46 16.53
C GLY A 70 10.47 3.53 15.46
N ALA A 71 9.54 4.04 14.67
CA ALA A 71 8.84 3.26 13.66
C ALA A 71 9.74 2.80 12.50
N GLN A 72 10.89 3.44 12.26
CA GLN A 72 11.87 3.07 11.23
C GLN A 72 12.38 1.63 11.36
N PHE A 73 12.38 1.03 12.54
CA PHE A 73 12.75 -0.38 12.71
C PHE A 73 11.77 -1.32 12.01
N VAL A 74 10.47 -0.98 12.00
CA VAL A 74 9.45 -1.70 11.21
C VAL A 74 9.71 -1.48 9.71
N HIS A 75 10.06 -0.25 9.33
CA HIS A 75 10.39 0.08 7.93
C HIS A 75 11.61 -0.71 7.44
N PHE A 76 12.64 -0.87 8.27
CA PHE A 76 13.84 -1.67 7.94
C PHE A 76 13.49 -3.13 7.62
N LEU A 77 12.49 -3.71 8.31
CA LEU A 77 12.04 -5.08 8.08
C LEU A 77 11.31 -5.28 6.73
N LEU A 78 10.94 -4.21 6.03
CA LEU A 78 10.33 -4.32 4.70
C LEU A 78 11.24 -5.03 3.69
N GLY A 79 12.55 -4.80 3.75
CA GLY A 79 13.51 -5.46 2.88
C GLY A 79 13.47 -7.00 3.02
N PRO A 80 13.81 -7.55 4.19
CA PRO A 80 13.73 -8.99 4.45
C PRO A 80 12.33 -9.57 4.21
N ALA A 81 11.26 -8.87 4.63
CA ALA A 81 9.90 -9.32 4.41
C ALA A 81 9.57 -9.43 2.91
N THR A 82 9.99 -8.46 2.10
CA THR A 82 9.77 -8.50 0.64
C THR A 82 10.51 -9.67 0.00
N VAL A 83 11.73 -9.95 0.43
CA VAL A 83 12.49 -11.14 -0.05
C VAL A 83 11.79 -12.44 0.38
N ALA A 84 11.27 -12.51 1.60
CA ALA A 84 10.55 -13.69 2.09
C ALA A 84 9.28 -14.00 1.27
N LEU A 85 8.67 -13.02 0.59
CA LEU A 85 7.55 -13.25 -0.33
C LEU A 85 7.92 -14.14 -1.54
N ALA A 86 9.21 -14.32 -1.82
CA ALA A 86 9.67 -15.25 -2.85
C ALA A 86 9.40 -16.72 -2.48
N ILE A 87 9.31 -17.06 -1.19
CA ILE A 87 9.11 -18.44 -0.72
C ILE A 87 7.75 -19.00 -1.20
N PRO A 88 6.58 -18.38 -0.88
CA PRO A 88 5.29 -18.85 -1.37
C PRO A 88 5.17 -18.73 -2.88
N LEU A 89 5.86 -17.78 -3.52
CA LEU A 89 5.88 -17.66 -4.97
C LEU A 89 6.61 -18.83 -5.62
N TYR A 90 7.73 -19.27 -5.04
CA TYR A 90 8.47 -20.43 -5.54
C TYR A 90 7.62 -21.70 -5.50
N ALA A 91 6.82 -21.89 -4.46
CA ALA A 91 5.86 -23.00 -4.36
C ALA A 91 4.82 -22.99 -5.51
N GLN A 92 4.51 -21.84 -6.08
CA GLN A 92 3.57 -21.66 -7.20
C GLN A 92 4.26 -21.62 -8.59
N PHE A 93 5.58 -21.89 -8.67
CA PHE A 93 6.38 -21.68 -9.89
C PHE A 93 5.87 -22.46 -11.11
N GLY A 94 5.38 -23.68 -10.91
CA GLY A 94 4.80 -24.48 -11.99
C GLY A 94 3.53 -23.87 -12.60
N ARG A 95 2.68 -23.25 -11.77
CA ARG A 95 1.48 -22.52 -12.20
C ARG A 95 1.84 -21.20 -12.85
N LEU A 96 2.81 -20.48 -12.26
CA LEU A 96 3.33 -19.22 -12.80
C LEU A 96 3.81 -19.38 -14.24
N LYS A 97 4.62 -20.40 -14.53
CA LYS A 97 5.11 -20.68 -15.89
C LYS A 97 3.99 -20.87 -16.90
N ARG A 98 2.91 -21.58 -16.52
CA ARG A 98 1.76 -21.82 -17.40
C ARG A 98 0.91 -20.56 -17.63
N MET A 99 0.93 -19.62 -16.71
CA MET A 99 0.16 -18.38 -16.78
C MET A 99 0.99 -17.17 -17.18
N LEU A 100 2.24 -17.35 -17.63
CA LEU A 100 3.17 -16.25 -17.88
C LEU A 100 2.59 -15.21 -18.84
N LEU A 101 2.07 -15.65 -19.99
CA LEU A 101 1.50 -14.74 -21.00
C LEU A 101 0.26 -13.99 -20.48
N PRO A 102 -0.77 -14.64 -19.91
CA PRO A 102 -1.87 -13.93 -19.28
C PRO A 102 -1.45 -12.94 -18.19
N LEU A 103 -0.46 -13.29 -17.36
CA LEU A 103 0.01 -12.41 -16.29
C LEU A 103 0.75 -11.19 -16.85
N LEU A 104 1.61 -11.35 -17.86
CA LEU A 104 2.30 -10.24 -18.48
C LEU A 104 1.32 -9.29 -19.21
N THR A 105 0.33 -9.82 -19.91
CA THR A 105 -0.70 -8.98 -20.55
C THR A 105 -1.54 -8.24 -19.51
N ALA A 106 -1.98 -8.93 -18.46
CA ALA A 106 -2.71 -8.30 -17.36
C ALA A 106 -1.87 -7.24 -16.63
N LEU A 107 -0.56 -7.48 -16.46
CA LEU A 107 0.37 -6.52 -15.86
C LEU A 107 0.42 -5.23 -16.67
N VAL A 108 0.72 -5.32 -17.95
CA VAL A 108 0.88 -4.13 -18.82
C VAL A 108 -0.45 -3.37 -18.92
N ILE A 109 -1.52 -4.06 -19.30
CA ILE A 109 -2.84 -3.44 -19.44
C ILE A 109 -3.31 -2.86 -18.11
N GLY A 110 -3.19 -3.61 -17.02
CA GLY A 110 -3.62 -3.18 -15.69
C GLY A 110 -2.82 -1.99 -15.15
N SER A 111 -1.48 -1.98 -15.31
CA SER A 111 -0.64 -0.86 -14.88
C SER A 111 -0.99 0.43 -15.60
N PHE A 112 -1.12 0.38 -16.95
CA PHE A 112 -1.52 1.55 -17.74
C PHE A 112 -2.95 1.98 -17.42
N THR A 113 -3.89 1.06 -17.31
CA THR A 113 -5.28 1.37 -16.95
C THR A 113 -5.34 2.05 -15.58
N ALA A 114 -4.59 1.54 -14.58
CA ALA A 114 -4.57 2.12 -13.24
C ALA A 114 -4.02 3.55 -13.23
N ALA A 115 -2.94 3.82 -13.96
CA ALA A 115 -2.32 5.15 -14.04
C ALA A 115 -3.17 6.12 -14.87
N LEU A 116 -3.50 5.75 -16.10
CA LEU A 116 -4.19 6.64 -17.05
C LEU A 116 -5.62 6.96 -16.60
N SER A 117 -6.38 5.98 -16.11
CA SER A 117 -7.73 6.24 -15.59
C SER A 117 -7.72 7.18 -14.39
N ALA A 118 -6.74 7.05 -13.50
CA ALA A 118 -6.61 7.93 -12.35
C ALA A 118 -6.31 9.37 -12.77
N VAL A 119 -5.36 9.56 -13.69
CA VAL A 119 -5.04 10.87 -14.26
C VAL A 119 -6.24 11.45 -15.00
N ALA A 120 -6.90 10.66 -15.85
CA ALA A 120 -8.07 11.10 -16.60
C ALA A 120 -9.22 11.55 -15.69
N VAL A 121 -9.56 10.75 -14.65
CA VAL A 121 -10.60 11.12 -13.69
C VAL A 121 -10.21 12.38 -12.92
N ALA A 122 -8.97 12.50 -12.46
CA ALA A 122 -8.50 13.70 -11.76
C ALA A 122 -8.59 14.95 -12.66
N ALA A 123 -8.19 14.82 -13.93
CA ALA A 123 -8.29 15.90 -14.91
C ALA A 123 -9.75 16.32 -15.16
N LEU A 124 -10.66 15.35 -15.33
CA LEU A 124 -12.10 15.61 -15.51
C LEU A 124 -12.73 16.32 -14.28
N LEU A 125 -12.21 16.04 -13.10
CA LEU A 125 -12.64 16.68 -11.86
C LEU A 125 -11.97 18.04 -11.61
N GLY A 126 -11.13 18.53 -12.54
CA GLY A 126 -10.48 19.83 -12.46
C GLY A 126 -9.24 19.87 -11.55
N ALA A 127 -8.66 18.71 -11.18
CA ALA A 127 -7.43 18.70 -10.43
C ALA A 127 -6.27 19.31 -11.23
N ASP A 128 -5.39 20.02 -10.55
CA ASP A 128 -4.19 20.59 -11.16
C ASP A 128 -3.20 19.50 -11.61
N ARG A 129 -2.25 19.90 -12.46
CA ARG A 129 -1.28 18.96 -13.02
C ARG A 129 -0.42 18.27 -11.95
N ALA A 130 -0.03 19.00 -10.91
CA ALA A 130 0.77 18.43 -9.82
C ALA A 130 0.01 17.33 -9.07
N THR A 131 -1.28 17.53 -8.82
CA THR A 131 -2.18 16.52 -8.24
C THR A 131 -2.37 15.32 -9.16
N GLN A 132 -2.58 15.54 -10.47
CA GLN A 132 -2.69 14.48 -11.47
C GLN A 132 -1.43 13.60 -11.51
N MET A 133 -0.24 14.23 -11.52
CA MET A 133 1.05 13.53 -11.54
C MET A 133 1.33 12.83 -10.20
N SER A 134 0.85 13.36 -9.09
CA SER A 134 0.92 12.69 -7.78
C SER A 134 0.07 11.41 -7.74
N LEU A 135 -1.05 11.40 -8.44
CA LEU A 135 -2.00 10.28 -8.48
C LEU A 135 -1.58 9.18 -9.48
N ALA A 136 -0.84 9.53 -10.52
CA ALA A 136 -0.47 8.60 -11.59
C ALA A 136 0.20 7.30 -11.07
N PRO A 137 1.19 7.33 -10.18
CA PRO A 137 1.86 6.12 -9.65
C PRO A 137 1.16 5.49 -8.43
N LYS A 138 -0.09 5.82 -8.11
CA LYS A 138 -0.79 5.43 -6.88
C LYS A 138 -0.85 3.93 -6.58
N SER A 139 -0.70 3.07 -7.60
CA SER A 139 -0.89 1.62 -7.48
C SER A 139 0.41 0.84 -7.20
N VAL A 140 1.54 1.52 -7.07
CA VAL A 140 2.80 0.90 -6.64
C VAL A 140 3.11 1.23 -5.18
N THR A 141 4.16 0.63 -4.62
CA THR A 141 4.54 0.88 -3.22
C THR A 141 4.96 2.33 -2.99
N THR A 142 4.69 2.87 -1.80
CA THR A 142 4.91 4.29 -1.48
C THR A 142 6.29 4.81 -1.87
N PRO A 143 7.42 4.13 -1.57
CA PRO A 143 8.74 4.64 -1.96
C PRO A 143 8.92 4.73 -3.47
N ILE A 144 8.45 3.74 -4.22
CA ILE A 144 8.52 3.73 -5.69
C ILE A 144 7.63 4.85 -6.26
N ALA A 145 6.40 4.98 -5.77
CA ALA A 145 5.46 5.99 -6.22
C ALA A 145 5.98 7.41 -5.98
N MET A 146 6.56 7.69 -4.80
CA MET A 146 7.14 8.99 -4.48
C MET A 146 8.28 9.36 -5.42
N GLY A 147 9.19 8.42 -5.69
CA GLY A 147 10.31 8.65 -6.63
C GLY A 147 9.85 8.84 -8.07
N ILE A 148 8.78 8.17 -8.50
CA ILE A 148 8.16 8.39 -9.82
C ILE A 148 7.51 9.78 -9.86
N ALA A 149 6.68 10.11 -8.86
CA ALA A 149 5.97 11.40 -8.79
C ALA A 149 6.93 12.59 -8.86
N GLU A 150 8.04 12.54 -8.13
CA GLU A 150 9.08 13.56 -8.17
C GLU A 150 9.63 13.78 -9.59
N ARG A 151 9.87 12.69 -10.34
CA ARG A 151 10.38 12.75 -11.70
C ARG A 151 9.39 13.31 -12.73
N ILE A 152 8.09 13.11 -12.51
CA ILE A 152 7.03 13.51 -13.46
C ILE A 152 6.34 14.83 -13.04
N GLY A 153 6.82 15.51 -12.00
CA GLY A 153 6.30 16.80 -11.54
C GLY A 153 5.10 16.70 -10.59
N GLY A 154 4.94 15.57 -9.89
CA GLY A 154 4.01 15.40 -8.79
C GLY A 154 4.61 15.80 -7.43
N LEU A 155 3.81 15.73 -6.40
CA LEU A 155 4.15 16.02 -4.99
C LEU A 155 4.35 14.70 -4.23
N PRO A 156 5.60 14.34 -3.82
CA PRO A 156 5.86 13.05 -3.15
C PRO A 156 5.02 12.82 -1.90
N SER A 157 4.82 13.85 -1.06
CA SER A 157 4.02 13.75 0.14
C SER A 157 2.54 13.47 -0.15
N LEU A 158 1.96 14.14 -1.16
CA LEU A 158 0.60 13.86 -1.61
C LEU A 158 0.50 12.45 -2.21
N THR A 159 1.49 12.05 -3.00
CA THR A 159 1.57 10.69 -3.56
C THR A 159 1.56 9.63 -2.47
N ALA A 160 2.30 9.82 -1.38
CA ALA A 160 2.29 8.88 -0.25
C ALA A 160 0.88 8.67 0.34
N VAL A 161 0.14 9.76 0.55
CA VAL A 161 -1.25 9.70 1.03
C VAL A 161 -2.16 8.97 0.03
N LEU A 162 -2.05 9.31 -1.25
CA LEU A 162 -2.86 8.71 -2.32
C LEU A 162 -2.58 7.21 -2.49
N VAL A 163 -1.31 6.79 -2.36
CA VAL A 163 -0.91 5.37 -2.35
C VAL A 163 -1.57 4.63 -1.19
N ILE A 164 -1.44 5.14 0.03
CA ILE A 164 -2.02 4.51 1.21
C ILE A 164 -3.55 4.40 1.07
N ALA A 165 -4.21 5.49 0.66
CA ALA A 165 -5.65 5.49 0.41
C ALA A 165 -6.06 4.46 -0.66
N THR A 166 -5.30 4.38 -1.77
CA THR A 166 -5.52 3.39 -2.84
C THR A 166 -5.39 1.95 -2.31
N GLY A 167 -4.36 1.68 -1.52
CA GLY A 167 -4.16 0.36 -0.93
C GLY A 167 -5.30 -0.05 0.01
N ILE A 168 -5.74 0.85 0.88
CA ILE A 168 -6.85 0.62 1.81
C ILE A 168 -8.16 0.40 1.05
N LEU A 169 -8.50 1.30 0.13
CA LEU A 169 -9.74 1.21 -0.66
C LEU A 169 -9.76 -0.05 -1.52
N GLY A 170 -8.63 -0.42 -2.12
CA GLY A 170 -8.53 -1.63 -2.91
C GLY A 170 -8.62 -2.91 -2.07
N ALA A 171 -7.98 -2.96 -0.90
CA ALA A 171 -8.09 -4.10 0.01
C ALA A 171 -9.52 -4.29 0.54
N ILE A 172 -10.25 -3.19 0.79
CA ILE A 172 -11.66 -3.22 1.18
C ILE A 172 -12.55 -3.59 0.00
N GLY A 173 -12.33 -2.96 -1.16
CA GLY A 173 -13.18 -3.07 -2.34
C GLY A 173 -13.04 -4.40 -3.08
N ALA A 174 -11.87 -5.05 -3.02
CA ALA A 174 -11.56 -6.25 -3.78
C ALA A 174 -12.63 -7.34 -3.62
N ARG A 175 -13.08 -7.60 -2.40
CA ARG A 175 -14.14 -8.58 -2.09
C ARG A 175 -15.42 -8.32 -2.89
N TYR A 176 -15.84 -7.07 -2.95
CA TYR A 176 -17.09 -6.68 -3.62
C TYR A 176 -16.95 -6.76 -5.15
N VAL A 177 -15.79 -6.32 -5.67
CA VAL A 177 -15.47 -6.41 -7.10
C VAL A 177 -15.42 -7.87 -7.55
N PHE A 178 -14.73 -8.74 -6.81
CA PHE A 178 -14.63 -10.16 -7.15
C PHE A 178 -15.99 -10.88 -7.05
N ALA A 179 -16.83 -10.51 -6.09
CA ALA A 179 -18.18 -11.05 -5.98
C ALA A 179 -19.07 -10.61 -7.16
N LEU A 180 -19.01 -9.32 -7.53
CA LEU A 180 -19.78 -8.75 -8.64
C LEU A 180 -19.44 -9.41 -9.97
N PHE A 181 -18.12 -9.57 -10.26
CA PHE A 181 -17.65 -10.19 -11.50
C PHE A 181 -17.49 -11.71 -11.42
N LYS A 182 -17.88 -12.32 -10.29
CA LYS A 182 -17.79 -13.78 -10.03
C LYS A 182 -16.38 -14.35 -10.24
N ILE A 183 -15.35 -13.56 -9.92
CA ILE A 183 -13.95 -13.98 -10.03
C ILE A 183 -13.62 -14.89 -8.84
N ARG A 184 -13.37 -16.17 -9.11
CA ARG A 184 -13.11 -17.19 -8.08
C ARG A 184 -11.68 -17.74 -8.09
N ASP A 185 -10.93 -17.53 -9.18
CA ASP A 185 -9.56 -18.03 -9.30
C ASP A 185 -8.61 -17.24 -8.40
N ASP A 186 -7.93 -17.93 -7.49
CA ASP A 186 -7.04 -17.33 -6.49
C ASP A 186 -5.86 -16.59 -7.12
N ALA A 187 -5.31 -17.10 -8.25
CA ALA A 187 -4.20 -16.43 -8.92
C ALA A 187 -4.66 -15.10 -9.55
N ALA A 188 -5.84 -15.08 -10.19
CA ALA A 188 -6.40 -13.86 -10.78
C ALA A 188 -6.75 -12.83 -9.69
N ARG A 189 -7.36 -13.27 -8.59
CA ARG A 189 -7.68 -12.42 -7.43
C ARG A 189 -6.42 -11.81 -6.81
N GLY A 190 -5.44 -12.65 -6.53
CA GLY A 190 -4.16 -12.22 -5.98
C GLY A 190 -3.46 -11.22 -6.90
N PHE A 191 -3.33 -11.56 -8.17
CA PHE A 191 -2.66 -10.70 -9.14
C PHE A 191 -3.34 -9.31 -9.25
N ALA A 192 -4.67 -9.27 -9.32
CA ALA A 192 -5.42 -8.02 -9.35
C ALA A 192 -5.23 -7.19 -8.06
N MET A 193 -5.23 -7.84 -6.88
CA MET A 193 -5.02 -7.14 -5.61
C MET A 193 -3.61 -6.56 -5.49
N GLY A 194 -2.59 -7.32 -5.86
CA GLY A 194 -1.20 -6.86 -5.80
C GLY A 194 -0.93 -5.72 -6.78
N LEU A 195 -1.49 -5.79 -8.00
CA LEU A 195 -1.35 -4.78 -9.03
C LEU A 195 -2.06 -3.47 -8.65
N ALA A 196 -3.29 -3.54 -8.16
CA ALA A 196 -4.09 -2.35 -7.87
C ALA A 196 -3.76 -1.72 -6.51
N SER A 197 -3.42 -2.55 -5.50
CA SER A 197 -3.37 -2.15 -4.08
C SER A 197 -2.03 -2.46 -3.41
N HIS A 198 -1.01 -2.75 -4.21
CA HIS A 198 0.38 -2.93 -3.78
C HIS A 198 0.54 -3.76 -2.48
N GLY A 199 1.36 -3.30 -1.50
CA GLY A 199 1.64 -4.05 -0.26
C GLY A 199 0.42 -4.26 0.63
N ILE A 200 -0.50 -3.28 0.73
CA ILE A 200 -1.72 -3.40 1.55
C ILE A 200 -2.65 -4.46 0.94
N GLY A 201 -2.83 -4.46 -0.39
CA GLY A 201 -3.57 -5.49 -1.09
C GLY A 201 -2.92 -6.87 -0.97
N THR A 202 -1.59 -6.94 -1.05
CA THR A 202 -0.83 -8.18 -0.88
C THR A 202 -1.00 -8.77 0.53
N ALA A 203 -0.91 -7.95 1.57
CA ALA A 203 -1.15 -8.38 2.95
C ALA A 203 -2.59 -8.94 3.12
N ARG A 204 -3.57 -8.30 2.49
CA ARG A 204 -4.96 -8.77 2.48
C ARG A 204 -5.09 -10.09 1.71
N ALA A 205 -4.42 -10.24 0.57
CA ALA A 205 -4.44 -11.44 -0.24
C ALA A 205 -3.90 -12.67 0.52
N PHE A 206 -2.83 -12.51 1.31
CA PHE A 206 -2.32 -13.59 2.19
C PHE A 206 -3.31 -14.02 3.29
N GLN A 207 -4.21 -13.12 3.70
CA GLN A 207 -5.28 -13.49 4.64
C GLN A 207 -6.38 -14.35 4.00
N GLU A 208 -6.47 -14.37 2.66
CA GLU A 208 -7.44 -15.20 1.94
C GLU A 208 -6.88 -16.60 1.65
N SER A 209 -5.71 -16.67 1.03
CA SER A 209 -4.96 -17.91 0.84
C SER A 209 -3.47 -17.63 0.54
N GLU A 210 -2.61 -18.59 0.81
CA GLU A 210 -1.18 -18.51 0.45
C GLU A 210 -0.99 -18.28 -1.05
N GLN A 211 -1.80 -18.94 -1.88
CA GLN A 211 -1.77 -18.79 -3.33
C GLN A 211 -2.17 -17.38 -3.75
N THR A 212 -3.28 -16.83 -3.24
CA THR A 212 -3.71 -15.47 -3.52
C THR A 212 -2.62 -14.48 -3.12
N GLY A 213 -2.01 -14.66 -1.95
CA GLY A 213 -0.90 -13.85 -1.46
C GLY A 213 0.34 -13.91 -2.36
N ALA A 214 0.74 -15.11 -2.80
CA ALA A 214 1.91 -15.30 -3.68
C ALA A 214 1.75 -14.56 -5.02
N PHE A 215 0.59 -14.69 -5.67
CA PHE A 215 0.31 -13.97 -6.92
C PHE A 215 0.17 -12.46 -6.71
N ALA A 216 -0.32 -12.01 -5.56
CA ALA A 216 -0.36 -10.60 -5.21
C ALA A 216 1.06 -10.03 -5.01
N ALA A 217 1.94 -10.74 -4.33
CA ALA A 217 3.33 -10.35 -4.15
C ALA A 217 4.07 -10.22 -5.51
N LEU A 218 3.86 -11.19 -6.40
CA LEU A 218 4.38 -11.13 -7.76
C LEU A 218 3.90 -9.88 -8.51
N ALA A 219 2.59 -9.65 -8.52
CA ALA A 219 1.99 -8.52 -9.21
C ALA A 219 2.49 -7.18 -8.65
N MET A 220 2.58 -7.06 -7.33
CA MET A 220 3.12 -5.88 -6.65
C MET A 220 4.55 -5.57 -7.11
N GLY A 221 5.43 -6.57 -7.11
CA GLY A 221 6.84 -6.40 -7.52
C GLY A 221 6.97 -6.02 -8.99
N LEU A 222 6.29 -6.76 -9.87
CA LEU A 222 6.30 -6.51 -11.31
C LEU A 222 5.68 -5.16 -11.67
N ASN A 223 4.57 -4.78 -11.03
CA ASN A 223 3.93 -3.48 -11.23
C ASN A 223 4.85 -2.33 -10.83
N GLY A 224 5.60 -2.48 -9.73
CA GLY A 224 6.62 -1.53 -9.32
C GLY A 224 7.66 -1.30 -10.40
N LEU A 225 8.21 -2.38 -10.97
CA LEU A 225 9.21 -2.33 -12.04
C LEU A 225 8.66 -1.70 -13.32
N VAL A 226 7.50 -2.18 -13.79
CA VAL A 226 6.87 -1.71 -15.04
C VAL A 226 6.50 -0.24 -14.93
N THR A 227 5.87 0.17 -13.83
CA THR A 227 5.46 1.56 -13.62
C THR A 227 6.67 2.48 -13.51
N ALA A 228 7.73 2.09 -12.80
CA ALA A 228 8.95 2.88 -12.67
C ALA A 228 9.69 3.06 -14.02
N ALA A 229 9.70 2.02 -14.87
CA ALA A 229 10.35 2.05 -16.16
C ALA A 229 9.55 2.79 -17.23
N LEU A 230 8.22 2.60 -17.24
CA LEU A 230 7.40 3.03 -18.38
C LEU A 230 6.61 4.33 -18.13
N LEU A 231 6.19 4.60 -16.90
CA LEU A 231 5.33 5.77 -16.65
C LEU A 231 6.05 7.11 -16.88
N PRO A 232 7.30 7.35 -16.44
CA PRO A 232 7.97 8.61 -16.68
C PRO A 232 8.16 8.94 -18.17
N PRO A 233 8.67 8.03 -19.04
CA PRO A 233 8.79 8.33 -20.46
C PRO A 233 7.43 8.53 -21.16
N VAL A 234 6.39 7.79 -20.76
CA VAL A 234 5.04 7.96 -21.34
C VAL A 234 4.47 9.34 -21.00
N ILE A 235 4.59 9.77 -19.75
CA ILE A 235 4.14 11.12 -19.35
C ILE A 235 4.97 12.20 -20.04
N GLY A 236 6.28 12.00 -20.18
CA GLY A 236 7.15 12.91 -20.93
C GLY A 236 6.72 13.07 -22.39
N TRP A 237 6.38 11.96 -23.06
CA TRP A 237 5.89 11.98 -24.44
C TRP A 237 4.52 12.65 -24.59
N LEU A 238 3.60 12.46 -23.64
CA LEU A 238 2.27 13.10 -23.64
C LEU A 238 2.32 14.60 -23.32
N ALA A 239 3.44 15.11 -22.82
CA ALA A 239 3.62 16.51 -22.46
C ALA A 239 4.15 17.38 -23.63
N HIS A 240 4.58 16.74 -24.73
CA HIS A 240 5.00 17.35 -25.99
C HIS A 240 3.90 17.23 -27.03
#